data_3c7bc9b40832b6fb70d2f80b7ece99fc
#
_entry.id   3c7bc9b40832b6fb70d2f80b7ece99fc
#
_cell.length_a   1.000
_cell.length_b   1.000
_cell.length_c   1.000
_cell.angle_alpha   90.00
_cell.angle_beta   90.00
_cell.angle_gamma   90.00
#
_symmetry.space_group_name_H-M   'P 1'
#
loop_
_entity.id
_entity.type
_entity.pdbx_description
1 polymer ?
#
loop_
_entity_poly.entity_id
_entity_poly.type
_entity_poly.pdbx_seq_one_letter_code
_entity_poly.pdbx_strand_id
1 'polypeptide(L)'
;MDSPFPKETISADFCVVGGGIAGMTMALECARAGFRVVLMHDRPVPGGNASGECRVQISGADRLGKLPNLRETGILEELRLENCRINPNGSYSVWDMVLWSALETEPNLQVLYNCSCRAAVMAGNRIKTVTGWQTTTQKEITVAAKLFADCSGDAVLAPLTGADFRVGREARGEFGETIGPETADRRTMGMSCIFQTRRCDTPQPFEKPAWAHTYCDDSELPCGADGHANLHEGYWWVELGGECDSIADTEALRPELLKILLGVWDHIKNRGDHGAEHLALEWIQFLPSKRESRRYVGDHILTQRDIEAGGRFPDTVAYGGWTMDDHNPAGFRSAALGEPVNIHHPAPSPYGIPYRCLYSRNLDNLFVGGRCVSVTHAALSSTRVIGTCSTMAQAAGGAAAIALRRGISPREVGQRHLAELQQLLLRRDCYLPGVRLELPELAHARISGTGSTSEALRDGVTRVEGGALHQWRCRPGDQLTVEWDAPQHFRRISLIFESGMQRRIALVPGNPDCLRLPPELAKAYRLEARSEGRWRTLAEVSANARRRAVHPAEAPFDALRLTLLETYGAAETGLHALLAE
;
A
#
# COMPACT_ATOMS: atom_id res chain seq x y z
N MET A 1 41.29 8.95 -7.00
CA MET A 1 41.59 7.98 -5.94
C MET A 1 40.43 7.00 -5.90
N ASP A 2 40.68 5.71 -6.06
CA ASP A 2 39.66 4.69 -5.86
C ASP A 2 39.17 4.71 -4.41
N SER A 3 37.88 4.49 -4.24
CA SER A 3 37.26 4.41 -2.90
C SER A 3 37.97 3.32 -2.07
N PRO A 4 38.35 3.59 -0.81
CA PRO A 4 38.97 2.58 0.06
C PRO A 4 37.97 1.51 0.52
N PHE A 5 36.68 1.70 0.26
CA PHE A 5 35.62 0.79 0.72
C PHE A 5 35.37 -0.36 -0.27
N PRO A 6 34.95 -1.52 0.22
CA PRO A 6 34.60 -2.66 -0.63
C PRO A 6 33.49 -2.31 -1.61
N LYS A 7 33.62 -2.83 -2.84
CA LYS A 7 32.62 -2.70 -3.90
C LYS A 7 32.03 -4.07 -4.21
N GLU A 8 30.72 -4.10 -4.36
CA GLU A 8 29.96 -5.30 -4.71
C GLU A 8 29.05 -5.01 -5.91
N THR A 9 28.95 -5.96 -6.82
CA THR A 9 28.03 -5.85 -7.97
C THR A 9 27.04 -7.01 -7.97
N ILE A 10 25.76 -6.70 -8.04
CA ILE A 10 24.65 -7.66 -8.06
C ILE A 10 23.95 -7.55 -9.41
N SER A 11 23.60 -8.71 -10.00
CA SER A 11 22.80 -8.77 -11.22
C SER A 11 21.39 -9.25 -10.91
N ALA A 12 20.40 -8.53 -11.38
CA ALA A 12 18.97 -8.84 -11.21
C ALA A 12 18.21 -8.69 -12.53
N ASP A 13 16.96 -9.13 -12.56
CA ASP A 13 16.05 -8.82 -13.66
C ASP A 13 15.36 -7.47 -13.40
N PHE A 14 15.03 -7.18 -12.14
CA PHE A 14 14.37 -5.96 -11.71
C PHE A 14 15.02 -5.39 -10.44
N CYS A 15 15.25 -4.09 -10.41
CA CYS A 15 15.74 -3.38 -9.23
C CYS A 15 14.73 -2.32 -8.80
N VAL A 16 14.23 -2.43 -7.56
CA VAL A 16 13.31 -1.46 -6.93
C VAL A 16 14.09 -0.64 -5.91
N VAL A 17 14.02 0.69 -6.00
CA VAL A 17 14.63 1.62 -5.06
C VAL A 17 13.55 2.20 -4.15
N GLY A 18 13.68 1.97 -2.83
CA GLY A 18 12.71 2.36 -1.81
C GLY A 18 11.84 1.21 -1.32
N GLY A 19 12.02 0.81 -0.06
CA GLY A 19 11.34 -0.32 0.60
C GLY A 19 10.15 0.08 1.47
N GLY A 20 9.45 1.18 1.14
CA GLY A 20 8.12 1.47 1.68
C GLY A 20 7.09 0.43 1.21
N ILE A 21 5.85 0.48 1.73
CA ILE A 21 4.78 -0.46 1.35
C ILE A 21 4.66 -0.59 -0.17
N ALA A 22 4.75 0.51 -0.92
CA ALA A 22 4.72 0.48 -2.39
C ALA A 22 5.88 -0.34 -2.99
N GLY A 23 7.12 -0.05 -2.58
CA GLY A 23 8.28 -0.78 -3.13
C GLY A 23 8.29 -2.26 -2.75
N MET A 24 7.88 -2.59 -1.52
CA MET A 24 7.70 -3.97 -1.08
C MET A 24 6.67 -4.70 -1.97
N THR A 25 5.50 -4.08 -2.17
CA THR A 25 4.41 -4.69 -2.94
C THR A 25 4.84 -4.91 -4.39
N MET A 26 5.52 -3.94 -5.00
CA MET A 26 6.04 -4.03 -6.37
C MET A 26 7.10 -5.14 -6.50
N ALA A 27 8.05 -5.18 -5.56
CA ALA A 27 9.11 -6.18 -5.55
C ALA A 27 8.55 -7.60 -5.35
N LEU A 28 7.65 -7.80 -4.38
CA LEU A 28 7.00 -9.08 -4.11
C LEU A 28 6.20 -9.59 -5.32
N GLU A 29 5.41 -8.72 -5.98
CA GLU A 29 4.61 -9.13 -7.14
C GLU A 29 5.50 -9.65 -8.29
N CYS A 30 6.60 -8.94 -8.60
CA CYS A 30 7.52 -9.35 -9.65
C CYS A 30 8.33 -10.61 -9.25
N ALA A 31 8.79 -10.71 -8.00
CA ALA A 31 9.53 -11.87 -7.50
C ALA A 31 8.66 -13.14 -7.51
N ARG A 32 7.40 -13.04 -7.08
CA ARG A 32 6.40 -14.14 -7.13
C ARG A 32 6.03 -14.58 -8.55
N ALA A 33 6.34 -13.75 -9.57
CA ALA A 33 6.25 -14.12 -10.97
C ALA A 33 7.49 -14.88 -11.48
N GLY A 34 8.49 -15.15 -10.60
CA GLY A 34 9.67 -15.95 -10.87
C GLY A 34 10.90 -15.18 -11.34
N PHE A 35 10.92 -13.84 -11.26
CA PHE A 35 12.05 -13.01 -11.65
C PHE A 35 12.94 -12.66 -10.45
N ARG A 36 14.26 -12.56 -10.69
CA ARG A 36 15.22 -12.14 -9.66
C ARG A 36 15.08 -10.63 -9.42
N VAL A 37 14.67 -10.25 -8.21
CA VAL A 37 14.43 -8.87 -7.82
C VAL A 37 15.41 -8.45 -6.73
N VAL A 38 15.94 -7.23 -6.84
CA VAL A 38 16.66 -6.55 -5.75
C VAL A 38 15.85 -5.37 -5.29
N LEU A 39 15.59 -5.30 -3.98
CA LEU A 39 14.97 -4.17 -3.31
C LEU A 39 16.03 -3.41 -2.51
N MET A 40 16.37 -2.19 -2.93
CA MET A 40 17.33 -1.32 -2.23
C MET A 40 16.57 -0.38 -1.31
N HIS A 41 16.84 -0.44 -0.02
CA HIS A 41 16.14 0.34 1.01
C HIS A 41 17.12 1.04 1.95
N ASP A 42 16.92 2.32 2.17
CA ASP A 42 17.80 3.20 2.95
C ASP A 42 17.63 3.08 4.47
N ARG A 43 16.67 2.27 4.95
CA ARG A 43 16.34 2.09 6.38
C ARG A 43 16.52 0.65 6.85
N PRO A 44 16.59 0.44 8.19
CA PRO A 44 16.76 -0.90 8.75
C PRO A 44 15.52 -1.78 8.67
N VAL A 45 14.32 -1.19 8.59
CA VAL A 45 13.05 -1.93 8.54
C VAL A 45 12.23 -1.52 7.31
N PRO A 46 11.51 -2.47 6.67
CA PRO A 46 10.66 -2.16 5.53
C PRO A 46 9.38 -1.46 5.97
N GLY A 47 8.60 -0.93 4.99
CA GLY A 47 7.30 -0.30 5.25
C GLY A 47 7.27 1.22 5.08
N GLY A 48 8.43 1.90 5.17
CA GLY A 48 8.51 3.35 4.99
C GLY A 48 7.67 4.10 6.04
N ASN A 49 6.75 4.96 5.61
CA ASN A 49 5.89 5.69 6.53
C ASN A 49 4.95 4.78 7.37
N ALA A 50 4.66 3.56 6.91
CA ALA A 50 3.85 2.60 7.69
C ALA A 50 4.68 1.76 8.67
N SER A 51 6.01 1.83 8.64
CA SER A 51 6.89 1.11 9.57
C SER A 51 6.80 1.63 11.01
N GLY A 52 7.38 0.89 11.94
CA GLY A 52 7.55 1.29 13.34
C GLY A 52 8.33 2.60 13.51
N GLU A 53 9.10 3.04 12.50
CA GLU A 53 9.84 4.30 12.53
C GLU A 53 8.96 5.54 12.37
N CYS A 54 7.83 5.43 11.66
CA CYS A 54 6.94 6.56 11.38
C CYS A 54 5.50 6.36 11.85
N ARG A 55 5.04 5.12 11.96
CA ARG A 55 3.72 4.70 12.46
C ARG A 55 2.52 5.39 11.80
N VAL A 56 2.67 5.78 10.52
CA VAL A 56 1.56 6.35 9.77
C VAL A 56 0.55 5.25 9.45
N GLN A 57 -0.72 5.48 9.78
CA GLN A 57 -1.79 4.54 9.49
C GLN A 57 -1.96 4.31 7.99
N ILE A 58 -2.28 3.07 7.61
CA ILE A 58 -2.55 2.71 6.22
C ILE A 58 -3.97 3.17 5.85
N SER A 59 -4.07 4.40 5.39
CA SER A 59 -5.30 4.94 4.81
C SER A 59 -5.47 4.49 3.37
N GLY A 60 -6.72 4.43 2.89
CA GLY A 60 -7.05 3.96 1.55
C GLY A 60 -8.46 4.33 1.10
N ALA A 61 -8.97 3.62 0.10
CA ALA A 61 -10.27 3.89 -0.51
C ALA A 61 -11.45 3.65 0.45
N ASP A 62 -11.28 2.82 1.46
CA ASP A 62 -12.27 2.57 2.51
C ASP A 62 -12.39 3.73 3.54
N ARG A 63 -11.54 4.74 3.44
CA ARG A 63 -11.50 5.89 4.36
C ARG A 63 -11.45 5.48 5.82
N LEU A 64 -10.51 4.59 6.16
CA LEU A 64 -10.34 4.02 7.49
C LEU A 64 -11.60 3.28 8.00
N GLY A 65 -12.26 2.53 7.13
CA GLY A 65 -13.45 1.73 7.43
C GLY A 65 -14.79 2.49 7.36
N LYS A 66 -14.78 3.78 6.98
CA LYS A 66 -16.04 4.54 6.80
C LYS A 66 -16.81 4.13 5.55
N LEU A 67 -16.13 3.59 4.55
CA LEU A 67 -16.71 3.08 3.30
C LEU A 67 -16.48 1.56 3.21
N PRO A 68 -17.51 0.75 3.49
CA PRO A 68 -17.37 -0.70 3.49
C PRO A 68 -17.06 -1.25 2.09
N ASN A 69 -16.39 -2.39 2.05
CA ASN A 69 -16.05 -3.15 0.84
C ASN A 69 -15.09 -2.45 -0.13
N LEU A 70 -14.42 -1.37 0.29
CA LEU A 70 -13.47 -0.63 -0.54
C LEU A 70 -12.01 -0.76 -0.08
N ARG A 71 -11.73 -1.47 1.03
CA ARG A 71 -10.36 -1.75 1.47
C ARG A 71 -9.56 -2.43 0.37
N GLU A 72 -8.30 -2.03 0.21
CA GLU A 72 -7.39 -2.58 -0.79
C GLU A 72 -7.07 -4.05 -0.49
N THR A 73 -7.18 -4.89 -1.52
CA THR A 73 -6.88 -6.33 -1.52
C THR A 73 -5.49 -6.62 -2.14
N GLY A 74 -5.24 -7.85 -2.52
CA GLY A 74 -3.93 -8.27 -3.01
C GLY A 74 -2.89 -8.43 -1.89
N ILE A 75 -1.64 -8.09 -2.16
CA ILE A 75 -0.52 -8.25 -1.21
C ILE A 75 -0.76 -7.47 0.09
N LEU A 76 -1.35 -6.28 0.02
CA LEU A 76 -1.61 -5.49 1.23
C LEU A 76 -2.59 -6.17 2.18
N GLU A 77 -3.65 -6.79 1.67
CA GLU A 77 -4.59 -7.55 2.50
C GLU A 77 -3.94 -8.79 3.09
N GLU A 78 -3.06 -9.45 2.34
CA GLU A 78 -2.26 -10.56 2.86
C GLU A 78 -1.44 -10.14 4.07
N LEU A 79 -0.75 -8.99 4.01
CA LEU A 79 0.03 -8.44 5.12
C LEU A 79 -0.84 -8.04 6.32
N ARG A 80 -2.01 -7.42 6.07
CA ARG A 80 -2.98 -7.04 7.11
C ARG A 80 -3.50 -8.26 7.87
N LEU A 81 -3.92 -9.30 7.16
CA LEU A 81 -4.45 -10.52 7.77
C LEU A 81 -3.38 -11.30 8.53
N GLU A 82 -2.15 -11.35 8.00
CA GLU A 82 -1.03 -11.95 8.72
C GLU A 82 -0.72 -11.19 10.00
N ASN A 83 -0.76 -9.85 9.95
CA ASN A 83 -0.61 -9.04 11.16
C ASN A 83 -1.71 -9.34 12.18
N CYS A 84 -2.97 -9.46 11.76
CA CYS A 84 -4.06 -9.85 12.67
C CYS A 84 -3.82 -11.22 13.31
N ARG A 85 -3.22 -12.15 12.57
CA ARG A 85 -2.94 -13.52 13.07
C ARG A 85 -1.89 -13.55 14.16
N ILE A 86 -0.82 -12.75 14.04
CA ILE A 86 0.35 -12.88 14.94
C ILE A 86 0.59 -11.68 15.85
N ASN A 87 -0.14 -10.58 15.69
CA ASN A 87 0.04 -9.33 16.41
C ASN A 87 -1.21 -8.86 17.16
N PRO A 88 -1.76 -9.68 18.08
CA PRO A 88 -3.02 -9.33 18.76
C PRO A 88 -2.91 -8.10 19.67
N ASN A 89 -1.70 -7.71 20.06
CA ASN A 89 -1.42 -6.56 20.92
C ASN A 89 -1.11 -5.26 20.14
N GLY A 90 -1.11 -5.30 18.82
CA GLY A 90 -0.88 -4.11 17.99
C GLY A 90 0.52 -3.51 18.07
N SER A 91 1.54 -4.33 18.33
CA SER A 91 2.93 -3.89 18.40
C SER A 91 3.44 -3.51 17.00
N TYR A 92 3.99 -2.30 16.85
CA TYR A 92 4.65 -1.88 15.62
C TYR A 92 5.91 -2.68 15.31
N SER A 93 6.65 -3.14 16.32
CA SER A 93 7.81 -4.02 16.11
C SER A 93 7.40 -5.39 15.55
N VAL A 94 6.23 -5.91 15.95
CA VAL A 94 5.67 -7.14 15.36
C VAL A 94 5.15 -6.88 13.94
N TRP A 95 4.58 -5.72 13.68
CA TRP A 95 4.24 -5.30 12.32
C TRP A 95 5.47 -5.23 11.41
N ASP A 96 6.56 -4.61 11.86
CA ASP A 96 7.83 -4.58 11.11
C ASP A 96 8.35 -6.00 10.83
N MET A 97 8.20 -6.93 11.79
CA MET A 97 8.53 -8.34 11.60
C MET A 97 7.63 -9.01 10.54
N VAL A 98 6.32 -8.69 10.49
CA VAL A 98 5.42 -9.19 9.43
C VAL A 98 5.91 -8.75 8.06
N LEU A 99 6.24 -7.46 7.92
CA LEU A 99 6.75 -6.89 6.68
C LEU A 99 8.09 -7.52 6.28
N TRP A 100 9.00 -7.64 7.24
CA TRP A 100 10.30 -8.28 7.04
C TRP A 100 10.13 -9.73 6.58
N SER A 101 9.31 -10.51 7.28
CA SER A 101 9.08 -11.92 6.97
C SER A 101 8.52 -12.13 5.57
N ALA A 102 7.62 -11.25 5.12
CA ALA A 102 7.07 -11.33 3.77
C ALA A 102 8.12 -11.15 2.67
N LEU A 103 9.15 -10.33 2.93
CA LEU A 103 10.28 -10.12 2.00
C LEU A 103 11.30 -11.24 2.09
N GLU A 104 11.67 -11.66 3.29
CA GLU A 104 12.74 -12.63 3.56
C GLU A 104 12.37 -14.05 3.11
N THR A 105 11.08 -14.39 3.14
CA THR A 105 10.60 -15.71 2.70
C THR A 105 10.37 -15.82 1.19
N GLU A 106 10.55 -14.71 0.44
CA GLU A 106 10.40 -14.75 -1.03
C GLU A 106 11.73 -15.14 -1.69
N PRO A 107 11.82 -16.35 -2.28
CA PRO A 107 13.12 -16.90 -2.74
C PRO A 107 13.76 -16.12 -3.90
N ASN A 108 12.97 -15.35 -4.65
CA ASN A 108 13.46 -14.58 -5.79
C ASN A 108 13.74 -13.11 -5.45
N LEU A 109 13.71 -12.73 -4.16
CA LEU A 109 13.90 -11.37 -3.70
C LEU A 109 15.12 -11.26 -2.80
N GLN A 110 16.03 -10.35 -3.15
CA GLN A 110 17.13 -9.92 -2.28
C GLN A 110 16.85 -8.50 -1.80
N VAL A 111 16.91 -8.26 -0.48
CA VAL A 111 16.74 -6.93 0.10
C VAL A 111 18.08 -6.38 0.60
N LEU A 112 18.38 -5.15 0.22
CA LEU A 112 19.54 -4.39 0.66
C LEU A 112 19.08 -3.32 1.65
N TYR A 113 19.05 -3.65 2.93
CA TYR A 113 18.71 -2.71 3.99
C TYR A 113 19.85 -1.74 4.28
N ASN A 114 19.53 -0.57 4.85
CA ASN A 114 20.46 0.51 5.15
C ASN A 114 21.33 0.93 3.95
N CYS A 115 20.78 0.76 2.75
CA CYS A 115 21.45 0.98 1.48
C CYS A 115 20.79 2.14 0.72
N SER A 116 21.37 3.32 0.83
CA SER A 116 20.87 4.55 0.19
C SER A 116 21.37 4.65 -1.24
N CYS A 117 20.45 4.70 -2.22
CA CYS A 117 20.76 4.90 -3.63
C CYS A 117 21.33 6.32 -3.84
N ARG A 118 22.52 6.42 -4.48
CA ARG A 118 23.24 7.70 -4.65
C ARG A 118 23.77 7.96 -6.04
N ALA A 119 23.75 6.96 -6.92
CA ALA A 119 24.23 7.12 -8.29
C ALA A 119 23.50 6.19 -9.26
N ALA A 120 23.47 6.57 -10.52
CA ALA A 120 22.98 5.75 -11.62
C ALA A 120 23.90 5.89 -12.84
N VAL A 121 24.03 4.82 -13.62
CA VAL A 121 24.72 4.85 -14.91
C VAL A 121 23.70 4.65 -16.01
N MET A 122 23.74 5.55 -17.00
CA MET A 122 22.81 5.58 -18.12
C MET A 122 23.46 5.05 -19.41
N ALA A 123 22.63 4.51 -20.31
CA ALA A 123 22.97 4.27 -21.71
C ALA A 123 21.82 4.80 -22.57
N GLY A 124 21.99 6.01 -23.09
CA GLY A 124 20.91 6.76 -23.71
C GLY A 124 19.80 7.02 -22.69
N ASN A 125 18.58 6.66 -23.04
CA ASN A 125 17.39 6.80 -22.19
C ASN A 125 17.10 5.54 -21.31
N ARG A 126 18.09 4.68 -21.09
CA ARG A 126 17.97 3.47 -20.27
C ARG A 126 18.93 3.48 -19.10
N ILE A 127 18.45 3.16 -17.92
CA ILE A 127 19.29 2.92 -16.74
C ILE A 127 20.00 1.58 -16.93
N LYS A 128 21.30 1.55 -16.69
CA LYS A 128 22.12 0.32 -16.69
C LYS A 128 22.34 -0.21 -15.29
N THR A 129 22.72 0.68 -14.39
CA THR A 129 22.97 0.32 -12.99
C THR A 129 22.51 1.44 -12.07
N VAL A 130 22.20 1.07 -10.85
CA VAL A 130 22.10 1.99 -9.71
C VAL A 130 23.12 1.59 -8.66
N THR A 131 23.68 2.56 -7.94
CA THR A 131 24.66 2.32 -6.89
C THR A 131 24.19 2.91 -5.58
N GLY A 132 24.20 2.11 -4.52
CA GLY A 132 23.88 2.49 -3.16
C GLY A 132 25.07 2.38 -2.23
N TRP A 133 25.03 3.16 -1.16
CA TRP A 133 25.93 3.04 -0.01
C TRP A 133 25.20 2.34 1.13
N GLN A 134 25.70 1.17 1.53
CA GLN A 134 25.18 0.43 2.68
C GLN A 134 25.97 0.82 3.93
N THR A 135 25.32 1.57 4.83
CA THR A 135 25.98 2.18 5.98
C THR A 135 26.48 1.16 7.00
N THR A 136 25.75 0.07 7.21
CA THR A 136 26.07 -0.97 8.21
C THR A 136 27.28 -1.82 7.83
N THR A 137 27.53 -2.05 6.54
CA THR A 137 28.66 -2.83 6.05
C THR A 137 29.76 -1.98 5.44
N GLN A 138 29.53 -0.65 5.33
CA GLN A 138 30.41 0.30 4.65
C GLN A 138 30.82 -0.15 3.23
N LYS A 139 29.84 -0.69 2.50
CA LYS A 139 30.02 -1.16 1.11
C LYS A 139 29.35 -0.22 0.12
N GLU A 140 29.95 -0.11 -1.05
CA GLU A 140 29.32 0.42 -2.24
C GLU A 140 28.73 -0.74 -3.06
N ILE A 141 27.39 -0.79 -3.18
CA ILE A 141 26.69 -1.87 -3.85
C ILE A 141 26.07 -1.35 -5.15
N THR A 142 26.51 -1.91 -6.27
CA THR A 142 25.98 -1.60 -7.61
C THR A 142 25.04 -2.71 -8.06
N VAL A 143 23.82 -2.35 -8.44
CA VAL A 143 22.83 -3.28 -8.99
C VAL A 143 22.68 -3.04 -10.49
N ALA A 144 22.99 -4.04 -11.29
CA ALA A 144 22.73 -4.08 -12.73
C ALA A 144 21.42 -4.82 -12.98
N ALA A 145 20.46 -4.19 -13.68
CA ALA A 145 19.17 -4.80 -13.96
C ALA A 145 18.64 -4.44 -15.35
N LYS A 146 17.65 -5.20 -15.82
CA LYS A 146 16.97 -4.94 -17.10
C LYS A 146 15.95 -3.80 -16.94
N LEU A 147 15.22 -3.82 -15.83
CA LEU A 147 14.20 -2.84 -15.44
C LEU A 147 14.51 -2.28 -14.05
N PHE A 148 14.07 -1.04 -13.83
CA PHE A 148 14.21 -0.33 -12.57
C PHE A 148 12.87 0.25 -12.13
N ALA A 149 12.73 0.48 -10.83
CA ALA A 149 11.61 1.23 -10.29
C ALA A 149 12.07 2.19 -9.20
N ASP A 150 11.41 3.35 -9.13
CA ASP A 150 11.54 4.27 -8.01
C ASP A 150 10.29 4.27 -7.15
N CYS A 151 10.44 3.79 -5.92
CA CYS A 151 9.46 3.79 -4.84
C CYS A 151 10.01 4.50 -3.58
N SER A 152 11.06 5.32 -3.74
CA SER A 152 11.75 6.01 -2.64
C SER A 152 10.89 7.05 -1.94
N GLY A 153 9.77 7.44 -2.56
CA GLY A 153 8.88 8.51 -2.09
C GLY A 153 9.38 9.91 -2.41
N ASP A 154 10.68 10.11 -2.58
CA ASP A 154 11.29 11.39 -2.95
C ASP A 154 11.80 11.41 -4.41
N ALA A 155 11.46 10.37 -5.20
CA ALA A 155 11.88 10.20 -6.58
C ALA A 155 13.41 10.37 -6.74
N VAL A 156 14.16 9.59 -5.96
CA VAL A 156 15.63 9.72 -5.88
C VAL A 156 16.30 9.45 -7.24
N LEU A 157 15.73 8.59 -8.07
CA LEU A 157 16.28 8.29 -9.39
C LEU A 157 16.05 9.42 -10.40
N ALA A 158 15.08 10.33 -10.19
CA ALA A 158 14.80 11.40 -11.15
C ALA A 158 16.03 12.29 -11.41
N PRO A 159 16.65 12.94 -10.41
CA PRO A 159 17.85 13.75 -10.64
C PRO A 159 19.08 12.91 -11.04
N LEU A 160 19.13 11.62 -10.70
CA LEU A 160 20.27 10.76 -11.04
C LEU A 160 20.26 10.26 -12.48
N THR A 161 19.09 10.26 -13.13
CA THR A 161 18.88 9.65 -14.46
C THR A 161 18.40 10.63 -15.51
N GLY A 162 17.98 11.84 -15.12
CA GLY A 162 17.33 12.79 -16.02
C GLY A 162 15.88 12.42 -16.35
N ALA A 163 15.24 11.58 -15.54
CA ALA A 163 13.81 11.35 -15.68
C ALA A 163 13.03 12.63 -15.36
N ASP A 164 12.00 12.90 -16.15
CA ASP A 164 11.17 14.10 -15.98
C ASP A 164 10.38 14.03 -14.67
N PHE A 165 10.36 15.12 -13.92
CA PHE A 165 9.61 15.25 -12.67
C PHE A 165 9.11 16.68 -12.44
N ARG A 166 8.13 16.81 -11.53
CA ARG A 166 7.57 18.08 -11.06
C ARG A 166 7.74 18.21 -9.54
N VAL A 167 7.73 19.46 -9.06
CA VAL A 167 7.74 19.81 -7.63
C VAL A 167 6.83 21.02 -7.42
N GLY A 168 6.04 20.99 -6.35
CA GLY A 168 5.17 22.10 -5.99
C GLY A 168 3.80 22.02 -6.65
N ARG A 169 3.03 23.11 -6.57
CA ARG A 169 1.65 23.17 -7.02
C ARG A 169 1.56 23.73 -8.42
N GLU A 170 0.79 23.09 -9.26
CA GLU A 170 0.46 23.55 -10.60
C GLU A 170 -0.47 24.77 -10.51
N ALA A 171 -0.40 25.68 -11.51
CA ALA A 171 -1.39 26.73 -11.66
C ALA A 171 -2.75 26.12 -12.04
N ARG A 172 -3.85 26.68 -11.52
CA ARG A 172 -5.22 26.23 -11.83
C ARG A 172 -5.48 26.11 -13.32
N GLY A 173 -4.98 27.06 -14.11
CA GLY A 173 -5.16 27.09 -15.57
C GLY A 173 -4.42 26.00 -16.33
N GLU A 174 -3.37 25.37 -15.76
CA GLU A 174 -2.55 24.40 -16.47
C GLU A 174 -3.33 23.09 -16.77
N PHE A 175 -4.09 22.61 -15.78
CA PHE A 175 -4.91 21.38 -15.91
C PHE A 175 -6.42 21.65 -15.73
N GLY A 176 -6.82 22.92 -15.57
CA GLY A 176 -8.20 23.30 -15.31
C GLY A 176 -8.71 22.84 -13.95
N GLU A 177 -7.83 22.77 -12.96
CA GLU A 177 -8.12 22.33 -11.60
C GLU A 177 -8.65 23.50 -10.74
N THR A 178 -9.41 23.20 -9.69
CA THR A 178 -9.91 24.21 -8.73
C THR A 178 -9.07 24.26 -7.46
N ILE A 179 -8.35 23.19 -7.14
CA ILE A 179 -7.39 23.11 -6.05
C ILE A 179 -6.06 23.68 -6.54
N GLY A 180 -5.39 24.45 -5.70
CA GLY A 180 -4.10 25.06 -6.02
C GLY A 180 -4.17 26.56 -6.30
N PRO A 181 -3.01 27.21 -6.56
CA PRO A 181 -2.87 28.64 -6.74
C PRO A 181 -3.21 29.11 -8.17
N GLU A 182 -3.42 30.42 -8.34
CA GLU A 182 -3.56 31.02 -9.67
C GLU A 182 -2.26 30.91 -10.49
N THR A 183 -1.11 31.04 -9.84
CA THR A 183 0.22 30.89 -10.45
C THR A 183 0.95 29.73 -9.78
N ALA A 184 1.56 28.86 -10.59
CA ALA A 184 2.33 27.73 -10.09
C ALA A 184 3.43 28.19 -9.11
N ASP A 185 3.63 27.40 -8.05
CA ASP A 185 4.65 27.65 -7.04
C ASP A 185 5.39 26.37 -6.65
N ARG A 186 6.37 26.49 -5.74
CA ARG A 186 7.15 25.35 -5.27
C ARG A 186 6.66 24.79 -3.91
N ARG A 187 5.54 25.28 -3.39
CA ARG A 187 4.98 24.82 -2.13
C ARG A 187 4.45 23.40 -2.27
N THR A 188 4.55 22.63 -1.18
CA THR A 188 4.13 21.22 -1.12
C THR A 188 3.28 21.00 0.13
N MET A 189 2.69 19.82 0.26
CA MET A 189 2.23 19.34 1.55
C MET A 189 3.45 18.98 2.42
N GLY A 190 3.42 19.36 3.69
CA GLY A 190 4.56 19.25 4.57
C GLY A 190 4.86 17.82 5.07
N MET A 191 5.65 17.78 6.14
CA MET A 191 6.03 16.55 6.85
C MET A 191 5.65 16.66 8.33
N SER A 192 5.34 15.53 8.96
CA SER A 192 4.97 15.49 10.37
C SER A 192 5.92 14.65 11.20
N CYS A 193 6.09 15.05 12.45
CA CYS A 193 6.47 14.17 13.55
C CYS A 193 5.27 14.00 14.48
N ILE A 194 4.98 12.76 14.88
CA ILE A 194 3.87 12.42 15.75
C ILE A 194 4.36 11.72 17.02
N PHE A 195 3.48 11.58 18.01
CA PHE A 195 3.72 10.72 19.17
C PHE A 195 2.53 9.79 19.39
N GLN A 196 2.76 8.76 20.18
CA GLN A 196 1.73 7.87 20.71
C GLN A 196 1.88 7.75 22.20
N THR A 197 0.75 7.55 22.89
CA THR A 197 0.70 7.40 24.34
C THR A 197 0.19 6.02 24.72
N ARG A 198 0.50 5.61 25.93
CA ARG A 198 -0.09 4.44 26.58
C ARG A 198 -0.73 4.81 27.91
N ARG A 199 -1.78 4.09 28.26
CA ARG A 199 -2.41 4.22 29.58
C ARG A 199 -1.63 3.42 30.62
N CYS A 200 -1.48 4.01 31.81
CA CYS A 200 -0.81 3.43 32.98
C CYS A 200 -1.80 3.35 34.15
N ASP A 201 -1.57 2.42 35.07
CA ASP A 201 -2.42 2.21 36.25
C ASP A 201 -2.24 3.34 37.29
N THR A 202 -1.12 4.01 37.27
CA THR A 202 -0.79 5.13 38.17
C THR A 202 -0.57 6.42 37.40
N PRO A 203 -0.79 7.60 38.02
CA PRO A 203 -0.47 8.88 37.43
C PRO A 203 0.99 8.95 36.96
N GLN A 204 1.20 9.52 35.78
CA GLN A 204 2.51 9.64 35.13
C GLN A 204 2.88 11.12 35.01
N PRO A 205 3.78 11.66 35.83
CA PRO A 205 4.20 13.05 35.67
C PRO A 205 5.00 13.24 34.37
N PHE A 206 4.93 14.43 33.82
CA PHE A 206 5.76 14.83 32.68
C PHE A 206 6.37 16.21 32.95
N GLU A 207 7.69 16.30 32.80
CA GLU A 207 8.43 17.55 32.84
C GLU A 207 8.83 17.92 31.40
N LYS A 208 8.35 19.07 30.94
CA LYS A 208 8.63 19.56 29.60
C LYS A 208 10.11 19.94 29.47
N PRO A 209 10.84 19.46 28.45
CA PRO A 209 12.18 19.96 28.16
C PRO A 209 12.19 21.46 27.92
N ALA A 210 13.17 22.14 28.48
CA ALA A 210 13.27 23.61 28.39
C ALA A 210 13.31 24.15 26.96
N TRP A 211 13.79 23.35 26.02
CA TRP A 211 13.88 23.71 24.60
C TRP A 211 12.56 23.52 23.82
N ALA A 212 11.53 22.84 24.39
CA ALA A 212 10.25 22.67 23.73
C ALA A 212 9.37 23.92 23.86
N HIS A 213 8.50 24.13 22.85
CA HIS A 213 7.53 25.23 22.89
C HIS A 213 6.53 25.08 24.05
N THR A 214 5.82 26.15 24.34
CA THR A 214 4.73 26.17 25.34
C THR A 214 3.47 26.64 24.67
N TYR A 215 2.39 25.88 24.79
CA TYR A 215 1.04 26.23 24.34
C TYR A 215 0.14 26.22 25.56
N CYS A 216 -0.49 27.36 25.87
CA CYS A 216 -1.29 27.52 27.07
C CYS A 216 -2.78 27.24 26.82
N ASP A 217 -3.24 27.41 25.59
CA ASP A 217 -4.65 27.36 25.21
C ASP A 217 -4.84 26.56 23.92
N ASP A 218 -5.99 25.88 23.79
CA ASP A 218 -6.36 25.11 22.62
C ASP A 218 -6.38 25.94 21.34
N SER A 219 -6.69 27.24 21.45
CA SER A 219 -6.72 28.16 20.29
C SER A 219 -5.36 28.40 19.64
N GLU A 220 -4.27 28.07 20.33
CA GLU A 220 -2.90 28.14 19.80
C GLU A 220 -2.57 26.93 18.91
N LEU A 221 -3.43 25.88 18.92
CA LEU A 221 -3.24 24.65 18.18
C LEU A 221 -4.07 24.65 16.88
N PRO A 222 -3.57 24.10 15.75
CA PRO A 222 -4.24 24.16 14.44
C PRO A 222 -5.65 23.57 14.41
N CYS A 223 -5.92 22.54 15.19
CA CYS A 223 -7.20 21.86 15.24
C CYS A 223 -7.95 22.15 16.57
N GLY A 224 -7.46 23.09 17.38
CA GLY A 224 -8.05 23.37 18.69
C GLY A 224 -8.23 22.11 19.54
N ALA A 225 -9.28 22.04 20.34
CA ALA A 225 -9.62 20.89 21.18
C ALA A 225 -9.87 19.60 20.37
N ASP A 226 -10.37 19.69 19.15
CA ASP A 226 -10.63 18.52 18.29
C ASP A 226 -9.31 17.80 17.89
N GLY A 227 -8.20 18.53 17.83
CA GLY A 227 -6.90 18.01 17.44
C GLY A 227 -6.32 16.97 18.39
N HIS A 228 -6.74 16.99 19.66
CA HIS A 228 -6.32 16.06 20.70
C HIS A 228 -7.48 15.36 21.41
N ALA A 229 -8.66 15.27 20.77
CA ALA A 229 -9.79 14.50 21.26
C ALA A 229 -9.44 13.00 21.43
N ASN A 230 -8.55 12.46 20.59
CA ASN A 230 -7.92 11.16 20.80
C ASN A 230 -6.52 11.37 21.40
N LEU A 231 -6.38 11.13 22.70
CA LEU A 231 -5.12 11.34 23.41
C LEU A 231 -4.06 10.28 23.10
N HIS A 232 -4.39 9.21 22.38
CA HIS A 232 -3.46 8.11 22.10
C HIS A 232 -2.68 8.29 20.79
N GLU A 233 -3.29 8.94 19.81
CA GLU A 233 -2.71 9.12 18.45
C GLU A 233 -3.44 10.22 17.68
N GLY A 234 -2.99 10.56 16.48
CA GLY A 234 -3.73 11.46 15.59
C GLY A 234 -3.08 12.83 15.40
N TYR A 235 -1.85 13.01 15.85
CA TYR A 235 -1.11 14.29 15.84
C TYR A 235 -0.46 14.60 14.49
N TRP A 236 -1.07 14.19 13.36
CA TRP A 236 -0.59 14.41 12.00
C TRP A 236 -0.46 15.89 11.64
N TRP A 237 -1.21 16.76 12.29
CA TRP A 237 -1.21 18.21 12.12
C TRP A 237 0.00 18.91 12.76
N VAL A 238 0.85 18.20 13.53
CA VAL A 238 2.20 18.65 13.88
C VAL A 238 3.06 18.55 12.62
N GLU A 239 2.87 19.52 11.74
CA GLU A 239 3.35 19.53 10.36
C GLU A 239 4.09 20.82 10.02
N LEU A 240 5.19 20.71 9.31
CA LEU A 240 5.96 21.82 8.75
C LEU A 240 6.53 21.44 7.37
N GLY A 241 7.10 22.42 6.67
CA GLY A 241 7.94 22.19 5.50
C GLY A 241 7.25 22.29 4.15
N GLY A 242 5.94 22.61 4.11
CA GLY A 242 5.25 22.85 2.84
C GLY A 242 5.70 24.13 2.12
N GLU A 243 6.26 25.09 2.85
CA GLU A 243 6.81 26.36 2.31
C GLU A 243 8.30 26.27 1.96
N CYS A 244 8.96 25.13 2.25
CA CYS A 244 10.38 24.90 2.07
C CYS A 244 10.64 23.76 1.08
N ASP A 245 11.90 23.46 0.79
CA ASP A 245 12.25 22.24 0.08
C ASP A 245 12.12 21.04 1.03
N SER A 246 11.06 20.25 0.85
CA SER A 246 10.74 19.11 1.72
C SER A 246 11.82 18.01 1.73
N ILE A 247 12.81 18.07 0.84
CA ILE A 247 13.97 17.17 0.81
C ILE A 247 15.17 17.85 1.47
N ALA A 248 15.60 19.00 0.93
CA ALA A 248 16.83 19.66 1.38
C ALA A 248 16.74 20.17 2.82
N ASP A 249 15.57 20.66 3.24
CA ASP A 249 15.39 21.31 4.53
C ASP A 249 14.90 20.35 5.64
N THR A 250 14.73 19.04 5.36
CA THR A 250 14.23 18.06 6.34
C THR A 250 14.98 18.10 7.67
N GLU A 251 16.33 18.10 7.63
CA GLU A 251 17.14 18.05 8.84
C GLU A 251 17.15 19.40 9.61
N ALA A 252 16.93 20.51 8.91
CA ALA A 252 16.76 21.82 9.55
C ALA A 252 15.39 21.97 10.22
N LEU A 253 14.35 21.36 9.66
CA LEU A 253 12.97 21.41 10.17
C LEU A 253 12.70 20.42 11.30
N ARG A 254 13.39 19.29 11.32
CA ARG A 254 13.16 18.24 12.32
C ARG A 254 13.25 18.71 13.77
N PRO A 255 14.25 19.49 14.21
CA PRO A 255 14.29 20.02 15.57
C PRO A 255 13.08 20.88 15.92
N GLU A 256 12.58 21.67 14.98
CA GLU A 256 11.41 22.51 15.20
C GLU A 256 10.13 21.68 15.34
N LEU A 257 9.94 20.64 14.50
CA LEU A 257 8.86 19.67 14.66
C LEU A 257 8.86 19.01 16.04
N LEU A 258 10.02 18.65 16.57
CA LEU A 258 10.15 18.06 17.91
C LEU A 258 9.84 19.06 19.03
N LYS A 259 10.21 20.35 18.88
CA LYS A 259 9.84 21.41 19.83
C LYS A 259 8.32 21.60 19.89
N ILE A 260 7.66 21.63 18.74
CA ILE A 260 6.21 21.73 18.62
C ILE A 260 5.56 20.49 19.27
N LEU A 261 5.99 19.29 18.88
CA LEU A 261 5.45 18.03 19.35
C LEU A 261 5.45 17.89 20.87
N LEU A 262 6.59 18.20 21.50
CA LEU A 262 6.70 18.13 22.96
C LEU A 262 5.98 19.29 23.66
N GLY A 263 5.82 20.43 22.99
CA GLY A 263 4.97 21.51 23.45
C GLY A 263 3.48 21.15 23.45
N VAL A 264 3.00 20.45 22.41
CA VAL A 264 1.66 19.91 22.34
C VAL A 264 1.42 18.88 23.43
N TRP A 265 2.39 17.98 23.68
CA TRP A 265 2.28 17.02 24.77
C TRP A 265 2.26 17.69 26.15
N ASP A 266 3.06 18.74 26.37
CA ASP A 266 3.03 19.55 27.61
C ASP A 266 1.65 20.20 27.81
N HIS A 267 1.06 20.75 26.74
CA HIS A 267 -0.29 21.30 26.78
C HIS A 267 -1.32 20.26 27.25
N ILE A 268 -1.33 19.09 26.61
CA ILE A 268 -2.25 18.00 26.95
C ILE A 268 -2.03 17.51 28.39
N LYS A 269 -0.80 17.43 28.83
CA LYS A 269 -0.42 16.81 30.11
C LYS A 269 -0.53 17.76 31.30
N ASN A 270 -0.18 19.05 31.10
CA ASN A 270 0.07 19.97 32.19
C ASN A 270 -0.75 21.28 32.14
N ARG A 271 -1.42 21.60 31.01
CA ARG A 271 -1.99 22.94 30.79
C ARG A 271 -3.52 22.99 30.80
N GLY A 272 -4.21 21.86 30.74
CA GLY A 272 -5.65 21.79 30.75
C GLY A 272 -6.15 20.53 31.43
N ASP A 273 -7.46 20.41 31.56
CA ASP A 273 -8.12 19.21 32.08
C ASP A 273 -8.47 18.28 30.90
N HIS A 274 -7.46 17.63 30.33
CA HIS A 274 -7.62 16.71 29.20
C HIS A 274 -7.74 15.24 29.64
N GLY A 275 -7.78 14.94 30.94
CA GLY A 275 -7.86 13.56 31.45
C GLY A 275 -6.62 12.72 31.18
N ALA A 276 -5.45 13.38 31.06
CA ALA A 276 -4.19 12.75 30.64
C ALA A 276 -3.29 12.30 31.81
N GLU A 277 -3.75 12.34 33.07
CA GLU A 277 -2.94 12.04 34.26
C GLU A 277 -2.29 10.66 34.19
N HIS A 278 -3.05 9.67 33.72
CA HIS A 278 -2.64 8.27 33.60
C HIS A 278 -1.99 7.92 32.25
N LEU A 279 -1.70 8.92 31.41
CA LEU A 279 -1.03 8.69 30.12
C LEU A 279 0.46 8.99 30.22
N ALA A 280 1.26 8.14 29.57
CA ALA A 280 2.69 8.34 29.34
C ALA A 280 2.98 8.37 27.85
N LEU A 281 4.00 9.12 27.45
CA LEU A 281 4.57 8.97 26.09
C LEU A 281 5.12 7.55 25.97
N GLU A 282 4.67 6.83 24.94
CA GLU A 282 5.20 5.52 24.60
C GLU A 282 6.21 5.60 23.47
N TRP A 283 5.95 6.48 22.53
CA TRP A 283 6.78 6.62 21.36
C TRP A 283 6.73 8.04 20.80
N ILE A 284 7.86 8.49 20.29
CA ILE A 284 8.05 9.78 19.63
C ILE A 284 8.70 9.53 18.28
N GLN A 285 8.16 10.13 17.24
CA GLN A 285 8.71 10.06 15.89
C GLN A 285 9.89 11.03 15.73
N PHE A 286 11.06 10.51 15.38
CA PHE A 286 12.23 11.30 15.07
C PHE A 286 12.52 11.44 13.58
N LEU A 287 11.91 10.61 12.74
CA LEU A 287 12.03 10.67 11.29
C LEU A 287 10.76 11.29 10.70
N PRO A 288 10.83 12.53 10.15
CA PRO A 288 9.63 13.18 9.63
C PRO A 288 8.98 12.42 8.48
N SER A 289 7.67 12.21 8.58
CA SER A 289 6.86 11.56 7.54
C SER A 289 6.46 12.59 6.49
N LYS A 290 7.08 12.54 5.33
CA LYS A 290 6.77 13.43 4.20
C LYS A 290 5.49 13.02 3.50
N ARG A 291 4.68 14.01 3.07
CA ARG A 291 3.50 13.81 2.23
C ARG A 291 3.81 14.01 0.77
N GLU A 292 4.63 15.00 0.44
CA GLU A 292 4.93 15.37 -0.94
C GLU A 292 6.41 15.77 -1.10
N SER A 293 6.92 15.53 -2.32
CA SER A 293 8.20 16.01 -2.80
C SER A 293 8.19 16.01 -4.34
N ARG A 294 9.11 15.31 -5.00
CA ARG A 294 9.11 15.15 -6.47
C ARG A 294 8.05 14.14 -6.90
N ARG A 295 7.41 14.43 -8.03
CA ARG A 295 6.45 13.56 -8.73
C ARG A 295 6.94 13.36 -10.16
N TYR A 296 7.06 12.11 -10.59
CA TYR A 296 7.45 11.79 -11.96
C TYR A 296 6.42 12.28 -12.98
N VAL A 297 6.85 12.37 -14.23
CA VAL A 297 5.97 12.61 -15.37
C VAL A 297 5.90 11.34 -16.20
N GLY A 298 4.72 10.72 -16.23
CA GLY A 298 4.37 9.59 -17.09
C GLY A 298 3.77 10.03 -18.42
N ASP A 299 3.23 9.09 -19.17
CA ASP A 299 2.47 9.39 -20.40
C ASP A 299 1.10 10.02 -20.10
N HIS A 300 0.62 9.87 -18.86
CA HIS A 300 -0.51 10.60 -18.32
C HIS A 300 -0.15 11.21 -16.97
N ILE A 301 -0.60 12.42 -16.70
CA ILE A 301 -0.55 13.06 -15.39
C ILE A 301 -1.98 13.06 -14.87
N LEU A 302 -2.26 12.23 -13.84
CA LEU A 302 -3.58 12.18 -13.23
C LEU A 302 -3.91 13.51 -12.55
N THR A 303 -5.11 14.02 -12.81
CA THR A 303 -5.55 15.35 -12.37
C THR A 303 -6.71 15.26 -11.38
N GLN A 304 -7.02 16.37 -10.69
CA GLN A 304 -8.26 16.54 -9.92
C GLN A 304 -9.49 16.17 -10.76
N ARG A 305 -9.54 16.65 -12.00
CA ARG A 305 -10.69 16.44 -12.90
C ARG A 305 -10.89 14.97 -13.26
N ASP A 306 -9.79 14.24 -13.43
CA ASP A 306 -9.83 12.79 -13.65
C ASP A 306 -10.45 12.07 -12.45
N ILE A 307 -10.03 12.46 -11.23
CA ILE A 307 -10.58 11.89 -9.99
C ILE A 307 -12.07 12.21 -9.87
N GLU A 308 -12.47 13.47 -10.03
CA GLU A 308 -13.87 13.91 -9.97
C GLU A 308 -14.77 13.21 -10.98
N ALA A 309 -14.23 12.88 -12.16
CA ALA A 309 -14.91 12.10 -13.21
C ALA A 309 -15.00 10.59 -12.89
N GLY A 310 -14.45 10.14 -11.75
CA GLY A 310 -14.44 8.73 -11.32
C GLY A 310 -13.31 7.90 -11.93
N GLY A 311 -12.30 8.53 -12.55
CA GLY A 311 -11.13 7.83 -13.09
C GLY A 311 -11.50 6.75 -14.11
N ARG A 312 -12.36 7.07 -15.07
CA ARG A 312 -12.85 6.09 -16.07
C ARG A 312 -11.87 5.97 -17.23
N PHE A 313 -10.86 5.14 -17.05
CA PHE A 313 -9.83 4.90 -18.05
C PHE A 313 -9.90 3.47 -18.58
N PRO A 314 -9.71 3.25 -19.91
CA PRO A 314 -9.58 1.90 -20.46
C PRO A 314 -8.37 1.16 -19.88
N ASP A 315 -7.32 1.88 -19.53
CA ASP A 315 -6.09 1.37 -18.91
C ASP A 315 -6.08 1.47 -17.38
N THR A 316 -7.26 1.38 -16.74
CA THR A 316 -7.35 1.29 -15.27
C THR A 316 -6.65 0.02 -14.76
N VAL A 317 -5.68 0.19 -13.85
CA VAL A 317 -4.91 -0.91 -13.24
C VAL A 317 -4.84 -0.84 -11.71
N ALA A 318 -5.35 0.23 -11.13
CA ALA A 318 -5.44 0.44 -9.70
C ALA A 318 -6.63 1.33 -9.38
N TYR A 319 -6.91 1.55 -8.10
CA TYR A 319 -7.97 2.45 -7.67
C TYR A 319 -7.57 3.24 -6.42
N GLY A 320 -8.17 4.40 -6.26
CA GLY A 320 -8.16 5.21 -5.06
C GLY A 320 -9.58 5.49 -4.58
N GLY A 321 -9.71 6.28 -3.52
CA GLY A 321 -11.01 6.63 -2.94
C GLY A 321 -10.90 7.55 -1.72
N TRP A 322 -9.69 7.86 -1.26
CA TRP A 322 -9.47 8.90 -0.26
C TRP A 322 -9.92 10.25 -0.79
N THR A 323 -10.40 11.15 0.06
CA THR A 323 -10.67 12.54 -0.32
C THR A 323 -9.40 13.20 -0.85
N MET A 324 -9.52 14.23 -1.64
CA MET A 324 -8.37 15.08 -1.97
C MET A 324 -8.10 15.96 -0.73
N ASP A 325 -7.24 15.43 0.15
CA ASP A 325 -6.87 15.97 1.45
C ASP A 325 -5.65 16.88 1.26
N ASP A 326 -5.94 18.12 0.88
CA ASP A 326 -4.93 19.13 0.61
C ASP A 326 -4.48 19.82 1.90
N HIS A 327 -3.20 19.75 2.21
CA HIS A 327 -2.60 20.33 3.40
C HIS A 327 -2.08 21.73 3.14
N ASN A 328 -2.38 22.65 4.07
CA ASN A 328 -1.85 23.99 4.03
C ASN A 328 -0.31 23.97 4.09
N PRO A 329 0.40 24.61 3.16
CA PRO A 329 1.86 24.65 3.18
C PRO A 329 2.46 25.20 4.47
N ALA A 330 1.77 26.11 5.16
CA ALA A 330 2.20 26.64 6.46
C ALA A 330 2.14 25.59 7.59
N GLY A 331 1.39 24.48 7.39
CA GLY A 331 1.27 23.37 8.34
C GLY A 331 0.80 23.86 9.71
N PHE A 332 1.52 23.52 10.79
CA PHE A 332 1.18 23.94 12.14
C PHE A 332 0.99 25.46 12.30
N ARG A 333 1.72 26.25 11.52
CA ARG A 333 1.64 27.72 11.58
C ARG A 333 0.37 28.30 10.99
N SER A 334 -0.46 27.50 10.31
CA SER A 334 -1.72 27.95 9.73
C SER A 334 -2.71 28.46 10.78
N ALA A 335 -2.65 27.93 12.02
CA ALA A 335 -3.46 28.41 13.15
C ALA A 335 -3.25 29.93 13.41
N ALA A 336 -1.99 30.36 13.42
CA ALA A 336 -1.66 31.78 13.61
C ALA A 336 -2.10 32.69 12.45
N LEU A 337 -2.39 32.10 11.29
CA LEU A 337 -2.92 32.79 10.11
C LEU A 337 -4.45 32.78 10.06
N GLY A 338 -5.11 32.07 10.98
CA GLY A 338 -6.55 31.84 10.94
C GLY A 338 -7.00 30.94 9.80
N GLU A 339 -6.11 30.09 9.27
CA GLU A 339 -6.36 29.19 8.15
C GLU A 339 -6.45 27.75 8.63
N PRO A 340 -7.26 26.88 7.97
CA PRO A 340 -7.28 25.47 8.30
C PRO A 340 -5.94 24.79 7.93
N VAL A 341 -5.57 23.77 8.71
CA VAL A 341 -4.34 22.99 8.47
C VAL A 341 -4.45 22.11 7.23
N ASN A 342 -5.66 21.71 6.85
CA ASN A 342 -5.96 20.98 5.62
C ASN A 342 -7.41 21.22 5.18
N ILE A 343 -7.69 20.92 3.91
CA ILE A 343 -9.03 20.96 3.33
C ILE A 343 -9.31 19.62 2.65
N HIS A 344 -10.40 18.99 3.04
CA HIS A 344 -10.89 17.77 2.40
C HIS A 344 -11.81 18.10 1.22
N HIS A 345 -11.30 18.03 -0.01
CA HIS A 345 -12.15 18.15 -1.19
C HIS A 345 -12.78 16.79 -1.53
N PRO A 346 -14.03 16.76 -2.01
CA PRO A 346 -14.72 15.52 -2.35
C PRO A 346 -13.99 14.74 -3.47
N ALA A 347 -13.96 13.43 -3.32
CA ALA A 347 -13.53 12.51 -4.37
C ALA A 347 -14.53 11.33 -4.41
N PRO A 348 -14.86 10.78 -5.58
CA PRO A 348 -15.59 9.51 -5.65
C PRO A 348 -14.78 8.39 -4.99
N SER A 349 -15.47 7.36 -4.53
CA SER A 349 -14.82 6.15 -4.04
C SER A 349 -15.63 4.92 -4.49
N PRO A 350 -15.01 4.00 -5.28
CA PRO A 350 -13.68 4.11 -5.83
C PRO A 350 -13.59 5.01 -7.09
N TYR A 351 -12.37 5.47 -7.42
CA TYR A 351 -12.02 6.00 -8.73
C TYR A 351 -10.85 5.21 -9.33
N GLY A 352 -10.82 5.03 -10.66
CA GLY A 352 -9.76 4.29 -11.36
C GLY A 352 -8.48 5.12 -11.53
N ILE A 353 -7.33 4.43 -11.56
CA ILE A 353 -6.02 5.00 -11.81
C ILE A 353 -5.41 4.32 -13.04
N PRO A 354 -4.99 5.11 -14.08
CA PRO A 354 -4.52 4.55 -15.33
C PRO A 354 -3.07 4.07 -15.26
N TYR A 355 -2.74 3.05 -16.02
CA TYR A 355 -1.40 2.47 -16.13
C TYR A 355 -0.34 3.51 -16.55
N ARG A 356 -0.71 4.43 -17.43
CA ARG A 356 0.17 5.47 -17.96
C ARG A 356 0.74 6.43 -16.92
N CYS A 357 0.28 6.39 -15.67
CA CYS A 357 0.86 7.12 -14.53
C CYS A 357 2.00 6.39 -13.83
N LEU A 358 2.28 5.11 -14.17
CA LEU A 358 3.13 4.22 -13.39
C LEU A 358 4.51 3.95 -14.00
N TYR A 359 4.90 4.72 -15.02
CA TYR A 359 6.23 4.65 -15.64
C TYR A 359 6.68 6.01 -16.16
N SER A 360 7.99 6.18 -16.33
CA SER A 360 8.59 7.43 -16.85
C SER A 360 8.26 7.62 -18.34
N ARG A 361 7.92 8.86 -18.72
CA ARG A 361 7.65 9.19 -20.14
C ARG A 361 8.91 9.22 -21.00
N ASN A 362 10.07 9.50 -20.42
CA ASN A 362 11.31 9.72 -21.16
C ASN A 362 12.41 8.67 -20.89
N LEU A 363 12.19 7.72 -19.97
CA LEU A 363 13.08 6.59 -19.77
C LEU A 363 12.38 5.27 -20.12
N ASP A 364 13.04 4.42 -20.91
CA ASP A 364 12.44 3.20 -21.47
C ASP A 364 12.34 2.03 -20.50
N ASN A 365 12.97 2.10 -19.33
CA ASN A 365 13.04 0.98 -18.40
C ASN A 365 12.85 1.38 -16.94
N LEU A 366 12.13 2.50 -16.70
CA LEU A 366 11.84 3.00 -15.35
C LEU A 366 10.34 2.95 -15.06
N PHE A 367 9.94 2.11 -14.09
CA PHE A 367 8.66 2.18 -13.41
C PHE A 367 8.70 3.16 -12.25
N VAL A 368 7.54 3.65 -11.84
CA VAL A 368 7.39 4.54 -10.68
C VAL A 368 6.26 4.04 -9.78
N GLY A 369 6.42 4.17 -8.47
CA GLY A 369 5.43 3.70 -7.50
C GLY A 369 5.39 4.53 -6.23
N GLY A 370 4.30 4.41 -5.47
CA GLY A 370 4.09 5.17 -4.25
C GLY A 370 3.65 6.60 -4.52
N ARG A 371 4.02 7.55 -3.64
CA ARG A 371 3.58 8.95 -3.76
C ARG A 371 4.24 9.75 -4.89
N CYS A 372 5.31 9.22 -5.49
CA CYS A 372 6.03 9.89 -6.58
C CYS A 372 5.53 9.54 -7.99
N VAL A 373 4.38 8.89 -8.13
CA VAL A 373 3.74 8.60 -9.42
C VAL A 373 3.34 9.89 -10.17
N SER A 374 2.94 9.73 -11.43
CA SER A 374 2.62 10.85 -12.32
C SER A 374 1.22 11.42 -12.04
N VAL A 375 1.17 12.45 -11.21
CA VAL A 375 -0.07 13.11 -10.77
C VAL A 375 0.19 14.61 -10.56
N THR A 376 -0.87 15.46 -10.61
CA THR A 376 -0.81 16.84 -10.14
C THR A 376 -0.73 16.90 -8.62
N HIS A 377 -0.38 18.05 -8.05
CA HIS A 377 -0.45 18.28 -6.60
C HIS A 377 -1.86 17.99 -6.05
N ALA A 378 -2.90 18.49 -6.73
CA ALA A 378 -4.29 18.27 -6.32
C ALA A 378 -4.66 16.77 -6.30
N ALA A 379 -4.33 16.02 -7.36
CA ALA A 379 -4.58 14.59 -7.42
C ALA A 379 -3.71 13.81 -6.41
N LEU A 380 -2.47 14.25 -6.14
CA LEU A 380 -1.60 13.65 -5.15
C LEU A 380 -2.24 13.66 -3.76
N SER A 381 -2.97 14.70 -3.40
CA SER A 381 -3.63 14.81 -2.08
C SER A 381 -4.56 13.63 -1.77
N SER A 382 -5.08 12.94 -2.81
CA SER A 382 -5.83 11.70 -2.68
C SER A 382 -4.99 10.44 -2.89
N THR A 383 -4.11 10.42 -3.90
CA THR A 383 -3.42 9.19 -4.32
C THR A 383 -2.22 8.80 -3.44
N ARG A 384 -1.70 9.73 -2.63
CA ARG A 384 -0.53 9.53 -1.74
C ARG A 384 -0.76 8.58 -0.58
N VAL A 385 -2.00 8.26 -0.25
CA VAL A 385 -2.29 7.37 0.89
C VAL A 385 -1.78 5.95 0.64
N ILE A 386 -1.31 5.31 1.69
CA ILE A 386 -0.49 4.09 1.60
C ILE A 386 -1.23 2.94 0.92
N GLY A 387 -2.53 2.76 1.18
CA GLY A 387 -3.34 1.73 0.54
C GLY A 387 -3.39 1.90 -0.98
N THR A 388 -3.70 3.10 -1.46
CA THR A 388 -3.70 3.43 -2.89
C THR A 388 -2.31 3.26 -3.51
N CYS A 389 -1.25 3.71 -2.80
CA CYS A 389 0.14 3.51 -3.25
C CYS A 389 0.49 2.02 -3.42
N SER A 390 -0.03 1.15 -2.55
CA SER A 390 0.19 -0.30 -2.63
C SER A 390 -0.46 -0.91 -3.88
N THR A 391 -1.71 -0.54 -4.21
CA THR A 391 -2.40 -1.08 -5.40
C THR A 391 -1.72 -0.64 -6.69
N MET A 392 -1.32 0.64 -6.80
CA MET A 392 -0.54 1.15 -7.93
C MET A 392 0.78 0.39 -8.09
N ALA A 393 1.47 0.15 -6.98
CA ALA A 393 2.75 -0.54 -6.98
C ALA A 393 2.62 -2.03 -7.35
N GLN A 394 1.56 -2.71 -6.88
CA GLN A 394 1.29 -4.09 -7.29
C GLN A 394 1.03 -4.17 -8.79
N ALA A 395 0.28 -3.22 -9.35
CA ALA A 395 0.06 -3.14 -10.79
C ALA A 395 1.36 -2.95 -11.58
N ALA A 396 2.23 -2.05 -11.13
CA ALA A 396 3.54 -1.85 -11.76
C ALA A 396 4.46 -3.08 -11.64
N GLY A 397 4.39 -3.82 -10.51
CA GLY A 397 5.11 -5.09 -10.33
C GLY A 397 4.65 -6.18 -11.28
N GLY A 398 3.34 -6.32 -11.48
CA GLY A 398 2.74 -7.21 -12.48
C GLY A 398 3.14 -6.84 -13.91
N ALA A 399 3.13 -5.54 -14.22
CA ALA A 399 3.58 -5.03 -15.51
C ALA A 399 5.08 -5.28 -15.75
N ALA A 400 5.91 -5.13 -14.71
CA ALA A 400 7.35 -5.45 -14.79
C ALA A 400 7.58 -6.93 -15.12
N ALA A 401 6.80 -7.83 -14.53
CA ALA A 401 6.86 -9.26 -14.84
C ALA A 401 6.48 -9.56 -16.30
N ILE A 402 5.44 -8.90 -16.83
CA ILE A 402 5.07 -9.03 -18.25
C ILE A 402 6.17 -8.47 -19.14
N ALA A 403 6.70 -7.28 -18.83
CA ALA A 403 7.76 -6.63 -19.59
C ALA A 403 9.02 -7.51 -19.66
N LEU A 404 9.43 -8.09 -18.54
CA LEU A 404 10.59 -9.00 -18.46
C LEU A 404 10.39 -10.29 -19.27
N ARG A 405 9.21 -10.91 -19.15
CA ARG A 405 8.86 -12.14 -19.88
C ARG A 405 8.88 -11.96 -21.39
N ARG A 406 8.47 -10.78 -21.84
CA ARG A 406 8.34 -10.47 -23.28
C ARG A 406 9.50 -9.66 -23.84
N GLY A 407 10.42 -9.18 -23.01
CA GLY A 407 11.56 -8.36 -23.43
C GLY A 407 11.15 -6.99 -23.99
N ILE A 408 10.10 -6.37 -23.44
CA ILE A 408 9.53 -5.10 -23.90
C ILE A 408 9.65 -4.00 -22.83
N SER A 409 9.41 -2.76 -23.24
CA SER A 409 9.41 -1.60 -22.33
C SER A 409 8.14 -1.52 -21.48
N PRO A 410 8.16 -0.80 -20.35
CA PRO A 410 6.96 -0.44 -19.58
C PRO A 410 5.82 0.12 -20.43
N ARG A 411 6.11 1.04 -21.34
CA ARG A 411 5.12 1.65 -22.25
C ARG A 411 4.44 0.62 -23.15
N GLU A 412 5.20 -0.33 -23.71
CA GLU A 412 4.67 -1.36 -24.59
C GLU A 412 3.73 -2.32 -23.87
N VAL A 413 3.88 -2.53 -22.54
CA VAL A 413 2.90 -3.31 -21.75
C VAL A 413 1.52 -2.68 -21.84
N GLY A 414 1.41 -1.36 -21.63
CA GLY A 414 0.14 -0.64 -21.75
C GLY A 414 -0.44 -0.63 -23.16
N GLN A 415 0.42 -0.59 -24.19
CA GLN A 415 0.00 -0.53 -25.58
C GLN A 415 -0.46 -1.88 -26.16
N ARG A 416 0.14 -2.99 -25.72
CA ARG A 416 -0.01 -4.31 -26.37
C ARG A 416 -0.49 -5.41 -25.42
N HIS A 417 -0.35 -5.25 -24.11
CA HIS A 417 -0.59 -6.30 -23.11
C HIS A 417 -1.44 -5.83 -21.93
N LEU A 418 -2.22 -4.77 -22.13
CA LEU A 418 -3.05 -4.19 -21.08
C LEU A 418 -4.08 -5.20 -20.52
N ALA A 419 -4.80 -5.90 -21.40
CA ALA A 419 -5.78 -6.91 -20.99
C ALA A 419 -5.10 -8.06 -20.20
N GLU A 420 -3.91 -8.51 -20.62
CA GLU A 420 -3.11 -9.49 -19.89
C GLU A 420 -2.77 -8.98 -18.48
N LEU A 421 -2.37 -7.71 -18.36
CA LEU A 421 -2.06 -7.08 -17.06
C LEU A 421 -3.30 -7.00 -16.17
N GLN A 422 -4.44 -6.54 -16.70
CA GLN A 422 -5.68 -6.42 -15.95
C GLN A 422 -6.15 -7.79 -15.42
N GLN A 423 -6.12 -8.83 -16.27
CA GLN A 423 -6.48 -10.19 -15.85
C GLN A 423 -5.49 -10.77 -14.85
N LEU A 424 -4.18 -10.53 -15.00
CA LEU A 424 -3.18 -10.92 -14.02
C LEU A 424 -3.49 -10.32 -12.63
N LEU A 425 -3.80 -9.02 -12.58
CA LEU A 425 -4.10 -8.32 -11.35
C LEU A 425 -5.37 -8.84 -10.67
N LEU A 426 -6.44 -9.04 -11.43
CA LEU A 426 -7.68 -9.60 -10.91
C LEU A 426 -7.49 -11.02 -10.35
N ARG A 427 -6.69 -11.87 -11.01
CA ARG A 427 -6.29 -13.21 -10.51
C ARG A 427 -5.41 -13.15 -9.25
N ARG A 428 -4.76 -12.00 -8.99
CA ARG A 428 -4.00 -11.72 -7.76
C ARG A 428 -4.84 -11.06 -6.65
N ASP A 429 -6.18 -11.07 -6.82
CA ASP A 429 -7.14 -10.44 -5.91
C ASP A 429 -6.98 -8.90 -5.83
N CYS A 430 -6.45 -8.26 -6.88
CA CYS A 430 -6.53 -6.82 -7.03
C CYS A 430 -7.91 -6.45 -7.57
N TYR A 431 -8.49 -5.37 -7.07
CA TYR A 431 -9.75 -4.85 -7.60
C TYR A 431 -9.49 -3.76 -8.64
N LEU A 432 -10.17 -3.84 -9.76
CA LEU A 432 -10.13 -2.86 -10.83
C LEU A 432 -11.57 -2.38 -11.13
N PRO A 433 -11.93 -1.13 -10.79
CA PRO A 433 -13.28 -0.62 -11.03
C PRO A 433 -13.70 -0.76 -12.49
N GLY A 434 -14.82 -1.44 -12.73
CA GLY A 434 -15.38 -1.63 -14.06
C GLY A 434 -14.73 -2.72 -14.92
N VAL A 435 -13.73 -3.44 -14.41
CA VAL A 435 -13.09 -4.58 -15.12
C VAL A 435 -13.51 -5.88 -14.44
N ARG A 436 -13.89 -6.87 -15.22
CA ARG A 436 -14.31 -8.19 -14.73
C ARG A 436 -13.20 -9.21 -14.88
N LEU A 437 -13.09 -10.11 -13.91
CA LEU A 437 -12.22 -11.28 -13.96
C LEU A 437 -12.78 -12.28 -14.97
N GLU A 438 -11.98 -12.69 -15.93
CA GLU A 438 -12.31 -13.73 -16.87
C GLU A 438 -12.02 -15.11 -16.27
N LEU A 439 -12.98 -16.02 -16.40
CA LEU A 439 -12.96 -17.37 -15.80
C LEU A 439 -13.18 -18.44 -16.89
N PRO A 440 -12.31 -18.51 -17.90
CA PRO A 440 -12.46 -19.48 -18.99
C PRO A 440 -12.44 -20.92 -18.48
N GLU A 441 -11.76 -21.19 -17.39
CA GLU A 441 -11.70 -22.48 -16.71
C GLU A 441 -13.06 -22.95 -16.15
N LEU A 442 -13.98 -22.03 -15.87
CA LEU A 442 -15.32 -22.33 -15.39
C LEU A 442 -16.40 -22.26 -16.48
N ALA A 443 -16.08 -21.81 -17.70
CA ALA A 443 -17.06 -21.55 -18.75
C ALA A 443 -17.93 -22.79 -19.08
N HIS A 444 -17.32 -23.97 -19.08
CA HIS A 444 -17.98 -25.25 -19.39
C HIS A 444 -18.01 -26.21 -18.20
N ALA A 445 -17.60 -25.77 -17.02
CA ALA A 445 -17.66 -26.59 -15.81
C ALA A 445 -19.09 -26.65 -15.27
N ARG A 446 -19.49 -27.76 -14.72
CA ARG A 446 -20.73 -27.88 -13.94
C ARG A 446 -20.42 -27.53 -12.50
N ILE A 447 -21.12 -26.53 -11.95
CA ILE A 447 -20.94 -26.13 -10.56
C ILE A 447 -22.19 -26.52 -9.78
N SER A 448 -22.01 -27.24 -8.67
CA SER A 448 -23.08 -27.71 -7.80
C SER A 448 -22.63 -27.64 -6.34
N GLY A 449 -23.56 -27.62 -5.41
CA GLY A 449 -23.21 -27.59 -3.98
C GLY A 449 -24.38 -27.34 -3.07
N THR A 450 -24.10 -27.36 -1.77
CA THR A 450 -25.00 -26.89 -0.70
C THR A 450 -24.72 -25.40 -0.42
N GLY A 451 -25.54 -24.75 0.41
CA GLY A 451 -25.43 -23.31 0.64
C GLY A 451 -26.25 -22.46 -0.35
N SER A 452 -25.75 -21.29 -0.73
CA SER A 452 -26.42 -20.43 -1.71
C SER A 452 -26.18 -20.90 -3.15
N THR A 453 -26.79 -20.20 -4.12
CA THR A 453 -26.49 -20.43 -5.53
C THR A 453 -25.00 -20.18 -5.83
N SER A 454 -24.40 -21.07 -6.59
CA SER A 454 -22.99 -21.00 -6.99
C SER A 454 -22.75 -20.19 -8.28
N GLU A 455 -23.78 -19.66 -8.93
CA GLU A 455 -23.67 -18.90 -10.17
C GLU A 455 -22.85 -17.61 -10.01
N ALA A 456 -22.85 -17.01 -8.82
CA ALA A 456 -22.02 -15.86 -8.50
C ALA A 456 -20.50 -16.10 -8.71
N LEU A 457 -20.04 -17.36 -8.69
CA LEU A 457 -18.64 -17.70 -8.96
C LEU A 457 -18.22 -17.49 -10.43
N ARG A 458 -19.18 -17.19 -11.33
CA ARG A 458 -18.93 -16.97 -12.76
C ARG A 458 -18.96 -15.50 -13.18
N ASP A 459 -19.38 -14.60 -12.28
CA ASP A 459 -19.64 -13.20 -12.64
C ASP A 459 -18.37 -12.33 -12.67
N GLY A 460 -17.25 -12.87 -12.19
CA GLY A 460 -15.95 -12.21 -12.24
C GLY A 460 -15.78 -11.04 -11.27
N VAL A 461 -16.60 -10.97 -10.21
CA VAL A 461 -16.49 -9.96 -9.15
C VAL A 461 -16.03 -10.59 -7.86
N THR A 462 -14.97 -10.06 -7.28
CA THR A 462 -14.34 -10.64 -6.08
C THR A 462 -14.62 -9.87 -4.78
N ARG A 463 -15.70 -9.07 -4.76
CA ARG A 463 -16.14 -8.32 -3.57
C ARG A 463 -17.63 -8.00 -3.63
N VAL A 464 -18.15 -7.48 -2.54
CA VAL A 464 -19.50 -6.91 -2.53
C VAL A 464 -19.50 -5.62 -3.35
N GLU A 465 -20.35 -5.52 -4.36
CA GLU A 465 -20.46 -4.36 -5.24
C GLU A 465 -21.92 -3.99 -5.44
N GLY A 466 -22.27 -2.70 -5.27
CA GLY A 466 -23.65 -2.23 -5.43
C GLY A 466 -24.68 -2.93 -4.51
N GLY A 467 -24.24 -3.50 -3.39
CA GLY A 467 -25.09 -4.27 -2.48
C GLY A 467 -25.24 -5.76 -2.84
N ALA A 468 -24.78 -6.18 -4.02
CA ALA A 468 -24.72 -7.58 -4.40
C ALA A 468 -23.48 -8.26 -3.83
N LEU A 469 -23.63 -9.49 -3.32
CA LEU A 469 -22.57 -10.18 -2.58
C LEU A 469 -21.49 -10.80 -3.47
N HIS A 470 -21.82 -11.18 -4.69
CA HIS A 470 -20.88 -11.78 -5.66
C HIS A 470 -20.07 -12.93 -5.06
N GLN A 471 -20.74 -13.91 -4.43
CA GLN A 471 -20.07 -15.02 -3.74
C GLN A 471 -21.00 -16.23 -3.56
N TRP A 472 -20.41 -17.40 -3.53
CA TRP A 472 -21.07 -18.59 -2.97
C TRP A 472 -21.04 -18.48 -1.44
N ARG A 473 -22.21 -18.36 -0.82
CA ARG A 473 -22.35 -18.32 0.65
C ARG A 473 -22.50 -19.71 1.21
N CYS A 474 -21.75 -20.01 2.26
CA CYS A 474 -21.68 -21.33 2.86
C CYS A 474 -21.51 -21.28 4.37
N ARG A 475 -21.92 -22.35 5.01
CA ARG A 475 -21.76 -22.63 6.44
C ARG A 475 -20.81 -23.81 6.64
N PRO A 476 -20.22 -23.98 7.83
CA PRO A 476 -19.48 -25.20 8.15
C PRO A 476 -20.29 -26.45 7.81
N GLY A 477 -19.69 -27.36 7.03
CA GLY A 477 -20.30 -28.55 6.47
C GLY A 477 -20.78 -28.43 5.02
N ASP A 478 -20.97 -27.22 4.51
CA ASP A 478 -21.36 -27.03 3.11
C ASP A 478 -20.22 -27.38 2.15
N GLN A 479 -20.61 -27.87 0.97
CA GLN A 479 -19.72 -28.32 -0.09
C GLN A 479 -20.04 -27.64 -1.42
N LEU A 480 -18.99 -27.29 -2.13
CA LEU A 480 -19.01 -26.81 -3.52
C LEU A 480 -18.26 -27.84 -4.39
N THR A 481 -18.86 -28.27 -5.48
CA THR A 481 -18.21 -29.15 -6.46
C THR A 481 -18.19 -28.48 -7.83
N VAL A 482 -17.03 -28.48 -8.47
CA VAL A 482 -16.81 -28.02 -9.85
C VAL A 482 -16.38 -29.23 -10.66
N GLU A 483 -17.11 -29.57 -11.73
CA GLU A 483 -16.86 -30.75 -12.57
C GLU A 483 -16.67 -30.34 -14.03
N TRP A 484 -15.70 -30.95 -14.68
CA TRP A 484 -15.42 -30.82 -16.12
C TRP A 484 -15.71 -32.12 -16.84
N ASP A 485 -16.13 -32.03 -18.08
CA ASP A 485 -16.45 -33.20 -18.93
C ASP A 485 -15.21 -34.04 -19.27
N ALA A 486 -14.01 -33.47 -19.14
CA ALA A 486 -12.73 -34.16 -19.34
C ALA A 486 -11.70 -33.72 -18.31
N PRO A 487 -10.68 -34.56 -18.01
CA PRO A 487 -9.60 -34.20 -17.09
C PRO A 487 -8.88 -32.93 -17.52
N GLN A 488 -8.66 -32.04 -16.57
CA GLN A 488 -7.97 -30.76 -16.73
C GLN A 488 -6.55 -30.83 -16.16
N HIS A 489 -5.62 -30.07 -16.73
CA HIS A 489 -4.24 -29.94 -16.29
C HIS A 489 -3.99 -28.55 -15.74
N PHE A 490 -4.32 -28.31 -14.50
CA PHE A 490 -4.02 -27.08 -13.79
C PHE A 490 -2.80 -27.28 -12.88
N ARG A 491 -2.01 -26.22 -12.70
CA ARG A 491 -0.82 -26.25 -11.82
C ARG A 491 -1.14 -25.77 -10.41
N ARG A 492 -2.18 -24.97 -10.27
CA ARG A 492 -2.60 -24.43 -8.96
C ARG A 492 -4.08 -24.07 -8.96
N ILE A 493 -4.66 -24.12 -7.78
CA ILE A 493 -6.01 -23.67 -7.48
C ILE A 493 -5.90 -22.51 -6.51
N SER A 494 -6.54 -21.36 -6.84
CA SER A 494 -6.67 -20.22 -5.93
C SER A 494 -8.12 -20.06 -5.49
N LEU A 495 -8.32 -19.83 -4.20
CA LEU A 495 -9.62 -19.60 -3.59
C LEU A 495 -9.61 -18.16 -3.04
N ILE A 496 -10.59 -17.32 -3.42
CA ILE A 496 -10.75 -15.96 -2.90
C ILE A 496 -11.96 -15.96 -1.96
N PHE A 497 -11.67 -15.95 -0.65
CA PHE A 497 -12.68 -15.95 0.40
C PHE A 497 -13.14 -14.56 0.79
N GLU A 498 -14.28 -14.45 1.45
CA GLU A 498 -14.67 -13.27 2.21
C GLU A 498 -13.65 -13.01 3.34
N SER A 499 -13.27 -11.76 3.54
CA SER A 499 -12.31 -11.34 4.56
C SER A 499 -12.80 -10.18 5.43
N GLY A 500 -14.12 -10.06 5.60
CA GLY A 500 -14.71 -9.00 6.42
C GLY A 500 -14.39 -7.61 5.86
N MET A 501 -14.59 -7.40 4.55
CA MET A 501 -14.27 -6.17 3.84
C MET A 501 -15.04 -4.94 4.37
N GLN A 502 -16.10 -5.14 5.15
CA GLN A 502 -16.85 -4.10 5.85
C GLN A 502 -16.17 -3.64 7.16
N ARG A 503 -15.12 -4.34 7.63
CA ARG A 503 -14.42 -4.04 8.88
C ARG A 503 -13.18 -3.21 8.62
N ARG A 504 -12.83 -2.37 9.59
CA ARG A 504 -11.52 -1.72 9.63
C ARG A 504 -10.47 -2.71 10.14
N ILE A 505 -9.38 -2.87 9.40
CA ILE A 505 -8.17 -3.59 9.85
C ILE A 505 -7.03 -2.57 9.87
N ALA A 506 -6.52 -2.25 11.07
CA ALA A 506 -5.47 -1.25 11.25
C ALA A 506 -4.77 -1.42 12.60
N LEU A 507 -3.52 -0.98 12.66
CA LEU A 507 -2.81 -0.77 13.93
C LEU A 507 -3.35 0.52 14.56
N VAL A 508 -4.24 0.39 15.53
CA VAL A 508 -4.84 1.51 16.26
C VAL A 508 -4.57 1.30 17.74
N PRO A 509 -3.73 2.10 18.37
CA PRO A 509 -3.48 2.02 19.81
C PRO A 509 -4.80 2.05 20.59
N GLY A 510 -4.94 1.13 21.54
CA GLY A 510 -6.14 1.05 22.38
C GLY A 510 -7.40 0.46 21.73
N ASN A 511 -7.33 0.02 20.45
CA ASN A 511 -8.47 -0.62 19.78
C ASN A 511 -8.09 -2.01 19.20
N PRO A 512 -8.12 -3.07 20.03
CA PRO A 512 -7.76 -4.42 19.61
C PRO A 512 -8.72 -5.03 18.58
N ASP A 513 -9.96 -4.53 18.46
CA ASP A 513 -10.94 -5.08 17.52
C ASP A 513 -10.55 -4.86 16.05
N CYS A 514 -9.74 -3.81 15.78
CA CYS A 514 -9.17 -3.58 14.47
C CYS A 514 -8.03 -4.55 14.09
N LEU A 515 -7.61 -5.43 15.02
CA LEU A 515 -6.46 -6.34 14.87
C LEU A 515 -6.85 -7.82 14.98
N ARG A 516 -8.13 -8.14 14.98
CA ARG A 516 -8.60 -9.53 14.97
C ARG A 516 -8.82 -10.00 13.55
N LEU A 517 -8.52 -11.27 13.30
CA LEU A 517 -8.96 -11.91 12.06
C LEU A 517 -10.49 -11.79 11.94
N PRO A 518 -10.99 -11.38 10.77
CA PRO A 518 -12.41 -11.21 10.55
C PRO A 518 -13.17 -12.52 10.83
N PRO A 519 -14.26 -12.51 11.63
CA PRO A 519 -15.02 -13.71 11.91
C PRO A 519 -15.62 -14.35 10.66
N GLU A 520 -15.81 -13.59 9.59
CA GLU A 520 -16.30 -14.04 8.29
C GLU A 520 -15.24 -14.79 7.47
N LEU A 521 -13.96 -14.72 7.81
CA LEU A 521 -12.91 -15.44 7.08
C LEU A 521 -13.04 -16.96 7.32
N ALA A 522 -12.95 -17.74 6.23
CA ALA A 522 -12.87 -19.21 6.34
C ALA A 522 -11.59 -19.60 7.09
N LYS A 523 -11.74 -20.25 8.26
CA LYS A 523 -10.63 -20.70 9.12
C LYS A 523 -10.12 -22.07 8.72
N ALA A 524 -11.04 -23.02 8.51
CA ALA A 524 -10.70 -24.37 8.13
C ALA A 524 -11.52 -24.83 6.93
N TYR A 525 -10.86 -25.51 6.01
CA TYR A 525 -11.51 -26.08 4.82
C TYR A 525 -10.69 -27.25 4.28
N ARG A 526 -11.35 -28.10 3.49
CA ARG A 526 -10.72 -29.16 2.73
C ARG A 526 -10.95 -28.94 1.23
N LEU A 527 -9.88 -29.03 0.46
CA LEU A 527 -9.92 -29.02 -1.00
C LEU A 527 -9.51 -30.38 -1.52
N GLU A 528 -10.34 -30.98 -2.36
CA GLU A 528 -10.15 -32.31 -2.93
C GLU A 528 -10.26 -32.24 -4.46
N ALA A 529 -9.52 -33.12 -5.14
CA ALA A 529 -9.64 -33.32 -6.59
C ALA A 529 -10.02 -34.76 -6.90
N ARG A 530 -10.81 -34.97 -7.95
CA ARG A 530 -11.18 -36.30 -8.43
C ARG A 530 -10.34 -36.65 -9.67
N SER A 531 -9.60 -37.75 -9.59
CA SER A 531 -8.87 -38.38 -10.69
C SER A 531 -9.28 -39.82 -10.84
N GLU A 532 -9.60 -40.28 -12.05
CA GLU A 532 -9.99 -41.68 -12.32
C GLU A 532 -11.12 -42.17 -11.39
N GLY A 533 -12.10 -41.29 -11.15
CA GLY A 533 -13.25 -41.58 -10.29
C GLY A 533 -12.96 -41.60 -8.78
N ARG A 534 -11.72 -41.33 -8.33
CA ARG A 534 -11.32 -41.30 -6.92
C ARG A 534 -11.01 -39.92 -6.43
N TRP A 535 -11.56 -39.53 -5.27
CA TRP A 535 -11.24 -38.28 -4.59
C TRP A 535 -9.93 -38.40 -3.84
N ARG A 536 -9.09 -37.39 -3.93
CA ARG A 536 -7.86 -37.22 -3.15
C ARG A 536 -7.81 -35.79 -2.59
N THR A 537 -7.31 -35.66 -1.38
CA THR A 537 -7.11 -34.36 -0.74
C THR A 537 -5.93 -33.63 -1.41
N LEU A 538 -6.17 -32.42 -1.93
CA LEU A 538 -5.14 -31.49 -2.37
C LEU A 538 -4.63 -30.64 -1.20
N ALA A 539 -5.54 -30.18 -0.34
CA ALA A 539 -5.20 -29.42 0.85
C ALA A 539 -6.23 -29.64 1.96
N GLU A 540 -5.74 -29.72 3.18
CA GLU A 540 -6.54 -29.64 4.41
C GLU A 540 -5.95 -28.52 5.27
N VAL A 541 -6.71 -27.45 5.44
CA VAL A 541 -6.27 -26.23 6.11
C VAL A 541 -7.08 -26.04 7.37
N SER A 542 -6.40 -25.82 8.50
CA SER A 542 -7.04 -25.69 9.83
C SER A 542 -6.94 -24.28 10.43
N ALA A 543 -6.07 -23.41 9.87
CA ALA A 543 -5.82 -22.06 10.38
C ALA A 543 -5.49 -21.09 9.23
N ASN A 544 -6.42 -20.97 8.28
CA ASN A 544 -6.25 -20.04 7.16
C ASN A 544 -6.33 -18.58 7.64
N ALA A 545 -5.32 -17.77 7.30
CA ALA A 545 -5.31 -16.34 7.52
C ALA A 545 -5.12 -15.59 6.18
N ARG A 546 -5.63 -16.13 5.10
CA ARG A 546 -5.50 -15.58 3.75
C ARG A 546 -6.87 -15.38 3.12
N ARG A 547 -7.09 -14.21 2.54
CA ARG A 547 -8.23 -13.97 1.66
C ARG A 547 -8.07 -14.78 0.37
N ARG A 548 -6.90 -14.68 -0.29
CA ARG A 548 -6.52 -15.50 -1.43
C ARG A 548 -5.62 -16.65 -0.97
N ALA A 549 -6.15 -17.85 -0.92
CA ALA A 549 -5.41 -19.08 -0.62
C ALA A 549 -5.03 -19.81 -1.92
N VAL A 550 -3.78 -20.25 -2.04
CA VAL A 550 -3.24 -20.89 -3.26
C VAL A 550 -2.73 -22.28 -2.94
N HIS A 551 -3.17 -23.28 -3.70
CA HIS A 551 -2.80 -24.67 -3.54
C HIS A 551 -2.21 -25.24 -4.82
N PRO A 552 -1.10 -25.99 -4.76
CA PRO A 552 -0.56 -26.68 -5.93
C PRO A 552 -1.51 -27.78 -6.42
N ALA A 553 -1.52 -28.03 -7.71
CA ALA A 553 -2.26 -29.10 -8.35
C ALA A 553 -1.35 -29.79 -9.38
N GLU A 554 -0.83 -30.97 -9.04
CA GLU A 554 0.26 -31.60 -9.81
C GLU A 554 -0.20 -32.68 -10.80
N ALA A 555 -1.45 -33.12 -10.71
CA ALA A 555 -1.97 -34.19 -11.56
C ALA A 555 -3.31 -33.80 -12.18
N PRO A 556 -3.66 -34.37 -13.36
CA PRO A 556 -4.94 -34.11 -14.00
C PRO A 556 -6.10 -34.57 -13.11
N PHE A 557 -7.20 -33.82 -13.13
CA PHE A 557 -8.43 -34.11 -12.43
C PHE A 557 -9.65 -33.64 -13.22
N ASP A 558 -10.80 -34.29 -13.02
CA ASP A 558 -12.06 -33.96 -13.68
C ASP A 558 -13.07 -33.28 -12.77
N ALA A 559 -12.77 -33.17 -11.46
CA ALA A 559 -13.58 -32.42 -10.52
C ALA A 559 -12.75 -31.88 -9.34
N LEU A 560 -13.21 -30.77 -8.78
CA LEU A 560 -12.76 -30.21 -7.49
C LEU A 560 -13.92 -30.18 -6.51
N ARG A 561 -13.63 -30.42 -5.22
CA ARG A 561 -14.60 -30.26 -4.15
C ARG A 561 -13.98 -29.44 -3.02
N LEU A 562 -14.63 -28.33 -2.67
CA LEU A 562 -14.32 -27.53 -1.50
C LEU A 562 -15.34 -27.82 -0.42
N THR A 563 -14.89 -28.19 0.78
CA THR A 563 -15.72 -28.34 1.97
C THR A 563 -15.30 -27.29 2.99
N LEU A 564 -16.21 -26.40 3.40
CA LEU A 564 -15.96 -25.47 4.50
C LEU A 564 -16.09 -26.26 5.82
N LEU A 565 -15.09 -26.14 6.69
CA LEU A 565 -15.06 -26.85 7.99
C LEU A 565 -15.31 -25.88 9.17
N GLU A 566 -14.73 -24.66 9.14
CA GLU A 566 -14.82 -23.70 10.24
C GLU A 566 -14.61 -22.25 9.74
N THR A 567 -15.22 -21.28 10.41
CA THR A 567 -14.95 -19.83 10.28
C THR A 567 -14.27 -19.30 11.54
N TYR A 568 -13.80 -18.05 11.55
CA TYR A 568 -13.28 -17.42 12.78
C TYR A 568 -14.38 -16.93 13.73
N GLY A 569 -15.64 -17.32 13.54
CA GLY A 569 -16.73 -17.05 14.47
C GLY A 569 -18.06 -16.63 13.83
N ALA A 570 -18.09 -16.32 12.53
CA ALA A 570 -19.34 -16.08 11.82
C ALA A 570 -20.07 -17.42 11.54
N ALA A 571 -21.40 -17.37 11.53
CA ALA A 571 -22.22 -18.55 11.21
C ALA A 571 -22.08 -18.98 9.73
N GLU A 572 -21.66 -18.07 8.86
CA GLU A 572 -21.46 -18.29 7.43
C GLU A 572 -20.34 -17.42 6.88
N THR A 573 -19.79 -17.83 5.75
CA THR A 573 -18.79 -17.10 4.98
C THR A 573 -19.12 -17.10 3.49
N GLY A 574 -18.24 -16.53 2.66
CA GLY A 574 -18.35 -16.54 1.22
C GLY A 574 -17.06 -16.91 0.49
N LEU A 575 -17.23 -17.53 -0.68
CA LEU A 575 -16.19 -17.70 -1.68
C LEU A 575 -16.54 -16.83 -2.88
N HIS A 576 -15.72 -15.85 -3.20
CA HIS A 576 -15.92 -14.95 -4.33
C HIS A 576 -15.44 -15.55 -5.66
N ALA A 577 -14.32 -16.30 -5.62
CA ALA A 577 -13.79 -16.92 -6.82
C ALA A 577 -13.05 -18.23 -6.50
N LEU A 578 -13.13 -19.16 -7.46
CA LEU A 578 -12.30 -20.35 -7.58
C LEU A 578 -11.58 -20.23 -8.92
N LEU A 579 -10.26 -20.14 -8.89
CA LEU A 579 -9.40 -20.00 -10.05
C LEU A 579 -8.59 -21.27 -10.22
N ALA A 580 -8.56 -21.82 -11.41
CA ALA A 580 -7.72 -22.98 -11.76
C ALA A 580 -6.73 -22.55 -12.86
N GLU A 581 -5.41 -22.66 -12.61
CA GLU A 581 -4.35 -22.12 -13.46
C GLU A 581 -3.32 -23.17 -13.86
#